data_c581c784a458810f8478b7da53069c43
#
_entry.id   c581c784a458810f8478b7da53069c43
#
_cell.length_a   1.000
_cell.length_b   1.000
_cell.length_c   1.000
_cell.angle_alpha   90.00
_cell.angle_beta   90.00
_cell.angle_gamma   90.00
#
_symmetry.space_group_name_H-M   'P 1'
#
loop_
_entity.id
_entity.type
_entity.pdbx_description
1 polymer ?
#
loop_
_entity_poly.entity_id
_entity_poly.type
_entity_poly.pdbx_seq_one_letter_code
_entity_poly.pdbx_strand_id
1 'polypeptide(L)'
;VLLFDIDGTLITTGGAGRQAIVRAFSTVYGRPDACDHFSFGGMTDRAIVRLGLEQIGVAAADATIDALLTRYVELLEEEVWKMDDARYRVHAGMLEAIDAGHANGCAVGLGTGNVRTGAMTKLRRVRIHERFDFGGFGDDHELRPELIRRGAERGAQKLGVPLAEARVVVIGDTPKDVQAAQAIGAESIAVATGDYRADDLWAAGATHAFEDLSRPGAIEALLNG
;
A
#
# COMPACT_ATOMS: atom_id res chain seq x y z
N VAL A 1 8.70 -6.86 12.75
CA VAL A 1 7.47 -6.22 12.22
C VAL A 1 7.46 -6.36 10.71
N LEU A 2 6.38 -6.89 10.14
CA LEU A 2 6.19 -7.03 8.70
C LEU A 2 5.10 -6.06 8.26
N LEU A 3 5.41 -5.18 7.29
CA LEU A 3 4.48 -4.17 6.75
C LEU A 3 4.27 -4.41 5.27
N PHE A 4 3.07 -4.87 4.91
CA PHE A 4 2.70 -5.15 3.52
C PHE A 4 2.02 -3.95 2.86
N ASP A 5 2.44 -3.56 1.66
CA ASP A 5 1.62 -2.72 0.79
C ASP A 5 0.48 -3.54 0.17
N ILE A 6 -0.50 -2.87 -0.43
CA ILE A 6 -1.72 -3.49 -0.94
C ILE A 6 -1.71 -3.60 -2.46
N ASP A 7 -1.77 -2.45 -3.15
CA ASP A 7 -1.96 -2.42 -4.61
C ASP A 7 -0.68 -2.80 -5.34
N GLY A 8 -0.72 -3.84 -6.15
CA GLY A 8 0.46 -4.38 -6.82
C GLY A 8 1.30 -5.32 -5.95
N THR A 9 1.13 -5.32 -4.64
CA THR A 9 1.84 -6.16 -3.68
C THR A 9 0.97 -7.30 -3.18
N LEU A 10 0.06 -7.04 -2.23
CA LEU A 10 -0.86 -8.08 -1.71
C LEU A 10 -1.85 -8.53 -2.77
N ILE A 11 -2.40 -7.57 -3.51
CA ILE A 11 -3.48 -7.80 -4.46
C ILE A 11 -3.33 -6.95 -5.73
N THR A 12 -3.87 -7.46 -6.83
CA THR A 12 -4.27 -6.59 -7.95
C THR A 12 -5.75 -6.27 -7.81
N THR A 13 -6.12 -5.00 -8.01
CA THR A 13 -7.49 -4.50 -7.89
C THR A 13 -8.14 -4.20 -9.24
N GLY A 14 -7.47 -4.57 -10.36
CA GLY A 14 -7.95 -4.30 -11.71
C GLY A 14 -8.11 -2.82 -12.04
N GLY A 15 -7.57 -1.92 -11.20
CA GLY A 15 -7.67 -0.47 -11.36
C GLY A 15 -8.86 0.17 -10.65
N ALA A 16 -9.55 -0.54 -9.74
CA ALA A 16 -10.70 -0.02 -9.00
C ALA A 16 -10.40 1.29 -8.26
N GLY A 17 -9.22 1.39 -7.61
CA GLY A 17 -8.78 2.61 -6.92
C GLY A 17 -8.66 3.81 -7.87
N ARG A 18 -8.02 3.64 -9.03
CA ARG A 18 -7.91 4.71 -10.04
C ARG A 18 -9.28 5.13 -10.57
N GLN A 19 -10.14 4.17 -10.88
CA GLN A 19 -11.50 4.47 -11.38
C GLN A 19 -12.31 5.24 -10.35
N ALA A 20 -12.23 4.88 -9.07
CA ALA A 20 -12.94 5.57 -8.01
C ALA A 20 -12.47 7.03 -7.83
N ILE A 21 -11.14 7.28 -7.88
CA ILE A 21 -10.60 8.66 -7.81
C ILE A 21 -11.04 9.48 -9.01
N VAL A 22 -10.95 8.95 -10.23
CA VAL A 22 -11.40 9.64 -11.46
C VAL A 22 -12.90 9.97 -11.36
N ARG A 23 -13.71 9.04 -10.88
CA ARG A 23 -15.16 9.28 -10.65
C ARG A 23 -15.40 10.34 -9.57
N ALA A 24 -14.59 10.37 -8.51
CA ALA A 24 -14.70 11.40 -7.47
C ALA A 24 -14.46 12.80 -8.05
N PHE A 25 -13.38 12.99 -8.80
CA PHE A 25 -13.10 14.25 -9.50
C PHE A 25 -14.19 14.61 -10.52
N SER A 26 -14.66 13.65 -11.30
CA SER A 26 -15.76 13.85 -12.25
C SER A 26 -17.05 14.29 -11.56
N THR A 27 -17.41 13.66 -10.43
CA THR A 27 -18.65 13.94 -9.71
C THR A 27 -18.61 15.29 -9.01
N VAL A 28 -17.48 15.66 -8.38
CA VAL A 28 -17.37 16.87 -7.57
C VAL A 28 -17.02 18.10 -8.41
N TYR A 29 -16.14 17.93 -9.40
CA TYR A 29 -15.58 19.06 -10.18
C TYR A 29 -15.89 19.00 -11.68
N GLY A 30 -16.54 17.95 -12.19
CA GLY A 30 -16.74 17.74 -13.63
C GLY A 30 -15.43 17.48 -14.38
N ARG A 31 -14.37 17.04 -13.70
CA ARG A 31 -13.01 16.92 -14.24
C ARG A 31 -12.47 15.47 -14.11
N PRO A 32 -12.91 14.54 -15.00
CA PRO A 32 -12.39 13.16 -15.03
C PRO A 32 -10.89 13.10 -15.41
N ASP A 33 -10.36 14.13 -16.04
CA ASP A 33 -8.99 14.28 -16.52
C ASP A 33 -7.99 14.77 -15.44
N ALA A 34 -8.44 15.06 -14.24
CA ALA A 34 -7.63 15.64 -13.16
C ALA A 34 -6.36 14.81 -12.81
N CYS A 35 -6.38 13.52 -13.11
CA CYS A 35 -5.27 12.60 -12.75
C CYS A 35 -4.58 11.97 -13.98
N ASP A 36 -4.73 12.53 -15.19
CA ASP A 36 -4.20 11.90 -16.41
C ASP A 36 -2.69 12.09 -16.61
N HIS A 37 -2.09 13.06 -15.94
CA HIS A 37 -0.70 13.46 -16.19
C HIS A 37 0.31 12.84 -15.22
N PHE A 38 -0.10 11.93 -14.31
CA PHE A 38 0.81 11.27 -13.38
C PHE A 38 0.37 9.84 -13.04
N SER A 39 1.36 9.03 -12.63
CA SER A 39 1.13 7.65 -12.18
C SER A 39 0.79 7.62 -10.69
N PHE A 40 -0.07 6.69 -10.28
CA PHE A 40 -0.45 6.46 -8.88
C PHE A 40 0.52 5.55 -8.13
N GLY A 41 1.37 4.81 -8.85
CA GLY A 41 2.27 3.80 -8.27
C GLY A 41 3.07 4.33 -7.07
N GLY A 42 2.93 3.69 -5.92
CA GLY A 42 3.61 4.02 -4.68
C GLY A 42 3.26 5.40 -4.08
N MET A 43 2.20 6.06 -4.55
CA MET A 43 1.71 7.32 -3.97
C MET A 43 0.69 7.05 -2.84
N THR A 44 0.48 8.04 -1.99
CA THR A 44 -0.63 8.02 -1.04
C THR A 44 -1.89 8.58 -1.69
N ASP A 45 -3.06 8.13 -1.25
CA ASP A 45 -4.35 8.65 -1.74
C ASP A 45 -4.42 10.18 -1.56
N ARG A 46 -3.90 10.73 -0.45
CA ARG A 46 -3.81 12.18 -0.19
C ARG A 46 -2.96 12.89 -1.23
N ALA A 47 -1.78 12.37 -1.54
CA ALA A 47 -0.89 12.96 -2.54
C ALA A 47 -1.50 12.92 -3.94
N ILE A 48 -2.20 11.84 -4.31
CA ILE A 48 -2.93 11.72 -5.57
C ILE A 48 -4.02 12.79 -5.67
N VAL A 49 -4.82 12.93 -4.62
CA VAL A 49 -5.90 13.93 -4.57
C VAL A 49 -5.34 15.34 -4.61
N ARG A 50 -4.27 15.63 -3.87
CA ARG A 50 -3.59 16.94 -3.88
C ARG A 50 -3.14 17.32 -5.29
N LEU A 51 -2.40 16.46 -5.95
CA LEU A 51 -1.92 16.70 -7.32
C LEU A 51 -3.07 16.86 -8.30
N GLY A 52 -4.13 16.06 -8.19
CA GLY A 52 -5.30 16.19 -9.03
C GLY A 52 -6.02 17.54 -8.86
N LEU A 53 -6.15 18.04 -7.62
CA LEU A 53 -6.73 19.36 -7.33
C LEU A 53 -5.85 20.48 -7.91
N GLU A 54 -4.55 20.41 -7.72
CA GLU A 54 -3.59 21.38 -8.29
C GLU A 54 -3.65 21.39 -9.81
N GLN A 55 -3.77 20.23 -10.45
CA GLN A 55 -3.87 20.08 -11.90
C GLN A 55 -5.11 20.80 -12.48
N ILE A 56 -6.20 20.85 -11.72
CA ILE A 56 -7.43 21.53 -12.15
C ILE A 56 -7.56 22.96 -11.61
N GLY A 57 -6.51 23.49 -10.97
CA GLY A 57 -6.48 24.86 -10.45
C GLY A 57 -7.31 25.06 -9.17
N VAL A 58 -7.61 24.00 -8.43
CA VAL A 58 -8.34 24.06 -7.15
C VAL A 58 -7.33 24.05 -5.99
N ALA A 59 -7.53 24.93 -5.01
CA ALA A 59 -6.67 24.98 -3.83
C ALA A 59 -6.76 23.65 -3.04
N ALA A 60 -5.62 22.99 -2.88
CA ALA A 60 -5.51 21.70 -2.21
C ALA A 60 -5.37 21.85 -0.68
N ALA A 61 -6.32 22.58 -0.06
CA ALA A 61 -6.42 22.66 1.39
C ALA A 61 -6.84 21.31 1.98
N ASP A 62 -6.42 21.01 3.22
CA ASP A 62 -6.70 19.72 3.85
C ASP A 62 -8.20 19.38 3.88
N ALA A 63 -9.05 20.35 4.20
CA ALA A 63 -10.51 20.16 4.18
C ALA A 63 -11.05 19.78 2.78
N THR A 64 -10.45 20.31 1.70
CA THR A 64 -10.81 19.99 0.32
C THR A 64 -10.36 18.57 -0.03
N ILE A 65 -9.16 18.21 0.37
CA ILE A 65 -8.61 16.85 0.20
C ILE A 65 -9.47 15.83 0.95
N ASP A 66 -9.80 16.10 2.22
CA ASP A 66 -10.59 15.19 3.06
C ASP A 66 -12.01 14.98 2.52
N ALA A 67 -12.64 16.04 2.02
CA ALA A 67 -13.96 15.95 1.38
C ALA A 67 -13.93 15.08 0.11
N LEU A 68 -12.89 15.22 -0.73
CA LEU A 68 -12.74 14.40 -1.93
C LEU A 68 -12.37 12.95 -1.61
N LEU A 69 -11.54 12.72 -0.59
CA LEU A 69 -11.21 11.37 -0.11
C LEU A 69 -12.47 10.67 0.46
N THR A 70 -13.34 11.38 1.15
CA THR A 70 -14.63 10.82 1.61
C THR A 70 -15.44 10.33 0.42
N ARG A 71 -15.58 11.17 -0.62
CA ARG A 71 -16.30 10.80 -1.85
C ARG A 71 -15.61 9.65 -2.59
N TYR A 72 -14.29 9.66 -2.65
CA TYR A 72 -13.49 8.56 -3.22
C TYR A 72 -13.80 7.22 -2.56
N VAL A 73 -13.81 7.17 -1.22
CA VAL A 73 -14.03 5.91 -0.48
C VAL A 73 -15.44 5.34 -0.74
N GLU A 74 -16.46 6.20 -0.81
CA GLU A 74 -17.84 5.78 -1.18
C GLU A 74 -17.86 5.13 -2.58
N LEU A 75 -17.22 5.78 -3.54
CA LEU A 75 -17.16 5.28 -4.92
C LEU A 75 -16.26 4.05 -5.05
N LEU A 76 -15.20 3.96 -4.23
CA LEU A 76 -14.30 2.81 -4.22
C LEU A 76 -15.03 1.51 -3.87
N GLU A 77 -15.96 1.56 -2.92
CA GLU A 77 -16.75 0.37 -2.58
C GLU A 77 -17.53 -0.13 -3.80
N GLU A 78 -18.17 0.76 -4.55
CA GLU A 78 -18.86 0.39 -5.79
C GLU A 78 -17.89 -0.19 -6.83
N GLU A 79 -16.75 0.47 -7.08
CA GLU A 79 -15.79 0.03 -8.11
C GLU A 79 -15.14 -1.31 -7.75
N VAL A 80 -14.84 -1.53 -6.48
CA VAL A 80 -14.29 -2.80 -5.99
C VAL A 80 -15.24 -3.96 -6.30
N TRP A 81 -16.56 -3.80 -6.03
CA TRP A 81 -17.53 -4.87 -6.25
C TRP A 81 -17.98 -5.04 -7.71
N LYS A 82 -17.78 -4.03 -8.56
CA LYS A 82 -18.02 -4.12 -10.01
C LYS A 82 -16.88 -4.83 -10.76
N MET A 83 -15.68 -4.88 -10.16
CA MET A 83 -14.51 -5.42 -10.85
C MET A 83 -14.66 -6.93 -11.10
N ASP A 84 -14.23 -7.39 -12.28
CA ASP A 84 -14.17 -8.80 -12.64
C ASP A 84 -13.20 -9.56 -11.70
N ASP A 85 -13.62 -10.74 -11.22
CA ASP A 85 -12.81 -11.59 -10.35
C ASP A 85 -11.47 -12.00 -11.00
N ALA A 86 -11.43 -12.16 -12.31
CA ALA A 86 -10.17 -12.45 -13.02
C ALA A 86 -9.14 -11.33 -12.91
N ARG A 87 -9.59 -10.09 -12.68
CA ARG A 87 -8.77 -8.89 -12.52
C ARG A 87 -8.57 -8.49 -11.06
N TYR A 88 -9.15 -9.23 -10.11
CA TYR A 88 -9.09 -8.91 -8.68
C TYR A 88 -8.67 -10.15 -7.89
N ARG A 89 -7.40 -10.24 -7.53
CA ARG A 89 -6.86 -11.45 -6.90
C ARG A 89 -5.70 -11.13 -5.95
N VAL A 90 -5.46 -12.04 -5.02
CA VAL A 90 -4.26 -12.08 -4.18
C VAL A 90 -3.08 -12.58 -5.01
N HIS A 91 -1.91 -11.97 -4.85
CA HIS A 91 -0.68 -12.41 -5.52
C HIS A 91 -0.12 -13.69 -4.87
N ALA A 92 0.66 -14.45 -5.67
CA ALA A 92 1.24 -15.73 -5.27
C ALA A 92 2.19 -15.56 -4.06
N GLY A 93 2.12 -16.49 -3.11
CA GLY A 93 2.95 -16.51 -1.91
C GLY A 93 2.54 -15.55 -0.80
N MET A 94 1.58 -14.62 -1.04
CA MET A 94 1.22 -13.59 -0.05
C MET A 94 0.49 -14.17 1.16
N LEU A 95 -0.43 -15.11 0.96
CA LEU A 95 -1.14 -15.74 2.07
C LEU A 95 -0.19 -16.57 2.92
N GLU A 96 0.68 -17.32 2.28
CA GLU A 96 1.72 -18.13 2.92
C GLU A 96 2.70 -17.26 3.72
N ALA A 97 3.08 -16.10 3.17
CA ALA A 97 3.94 -15.12 3.85
C ALA A 97 3.30 -14.54 5.11
N ILE A 98 2.01 -14.15 5.02
CA ILE A 98 1.24 -13.66 6.17
C ILE A 98 1.13 -14.75 7.24
N ASP A 99 0.75 -15.98 6.85
CA ASP A 99 0.60 -17.10 7.77
C ASP A 99 1.93 -17.48 8.43
N ALA A 100 3.02 -17.49 7.66
CA ALA A 100 4.38 -17.73 8.19
C ALA A 100 4.79 -16.63 9.18
N GLY A 101 4.52 -15.36 8.88
CA GLY A 101 4.76 -14.26 9.80
C GLY A 101 4.04 -14.43 11.14
N HIS A 102 2.73 -14.69 11.11
CA HIS A 102 1.96 -14.94 12.33
C HIS A 102 2.46 -16.17 13.11
N ALA A 103 2.75 -17.28 12.42
CA ALA A 103 3.24 -18.51 13.04
C ALA A 103 4.62 -18.35 13.72
N ASN A 104 5.44 -17.39 13.25
CA ASN A 104 6.74 -17.08 13.82
C ASN A 104 6.71 -15.88 14.81
N GLY A 105 5.52 -15.45 15.25
CA GLY A 105 5.38 -14.39 16.25
C GLY A 105 5.67 -12.99 15.75
N CYS A 106 5.71 -12.78 14.43
CA CYS A 106 5.87 -11.44 13.87
C CYS A 106 4.59 -10.60 14.09
N ALA A 107 4.75 -9.31 14.32
CA ALA A 107 3.66 -8.37 14.15
C ALA A 107 3.47 -8.12 12.65
N VAL A 108 2.36 -8.62 12.09
CA VAL A 108 2.01 -8.50 10.67
C VAL A 108 0.98 -7.39 10.49
N GLY A 109 1.31 -6.38 9.70
CA GLY A 109 0.48 -5.20 9.47
C GLY A 109 0.57 -4.67 8.05
N LEU A 110 -0.09 -3.55 7.81
CA LEU A 110 -0.08 -2.86 6.52
C LEU A 110 0.87 -1.67 6.52
N GLY A 111 1.48 -1.38 5.37
CA GLY A 111 2.27 -0.19 5.12
C GLY A 111 1.87 0.39 3.76
N THR A 112 0.77 1.14 3.70
CA THR A 112 0.13 1.49 2.42
C THR A 112 -0.21 2.97 2.30
N GLY A 113 -0.09 3.49 1.09
CA GLY A 113 -0.56 4.83 0.75
C GLY A 113 -2.09 4.99 0.74
N ASN A 114 -2.83 3.91 0.80
CA ASN A 114 -4.29 3.95 0.90
C ASN A 114 -4.75 4.57 2.22
N VAL A 115 -5.82 5.35 2.19
CA VAL A 115 -6.55 5.67 3.44
C VAL A 115 -7.10 4.38 4.06
N ARG A 116 -7.13 4.30 5.40
CA ARG A 116 -7.48 3.06 6.13
C ARG A 116 -8.79 2.44 5.64
N THR A 117 -9.85 3.23 5.47
CA THR A 117 -11.14 2.73 5.00
C THR A 117 -11.03 2.15 3.59
N GLY A 118 -10.29 2.80 2.69
CA GLY A 118 -10.03 2.33 1.33
C GLY A 118 -9.25 1.01 1.32
N ALA A 119 -8.21 0.92 2.15
CA ALA A 119 -7.43 -0.31 2.36
C ALA A 119 -8.33 -1.49 2.77
N MET A 120 -9.15 -1.29 3.80
CA MET A 120 -10.05 -2.33 4.30
C MET A 120 -11.11 -2.73 3.27
N THR A 121 -11.67 -1.77 2.52
CA THR A 121 -12.62 -2.04 1.43
C THR A 121 -12.01 -2.94 0.37
N LYS A 122 -10.78 -2.66 -0.06
CA LYS A 122 -10.07 -3.49 -1.03
C LYS A 122 -9.83 -4.92 -0.51
N LEU A 123 -9.36 -5.06 0.72
CA LEU A 123 -9.00 -6.35 1.30
C LEU A 123 -10.23 -7.21 1.68
N ARG A 124 -11.40 -6.60 1.97
CA ARG A 124 -12.65 -7.33 2.22
C ARG A 124 -13.08 -8.17 1.03
N ARG A 125 -12.91 -7.67 -0.20
CA ARG A 125 -13.32 -8.42 -1.40
C ARG A 125 -12.61 -9.76 -1.52
N VAL A 126 -11.33 -9.81 -1.14
CA VAL A 126 -10.53 -11.04 -1.13
C VAL A 126 -10.49 -11.73 0.25
N ARG A 127 -11.26 -11.23 1.22
CA ARG A 127 -11.47 -11.81 2.56
C ARG A 127 -10.20 -11.96 3.39
N ILE A 128 -9.25 -11.02 3.26
CA ILE A 128 -8.00 -11.04 4.03
C ILE A 128 -7.86 -9.86 4.99
N HIS A 129 -8.85 -8.96 5.05
CA HIS A 129 -8.79 -7.76 5.88
C HIS A 129 -8.62 -8.05 7.39
N GLU A 130 -9.17 -9.15 7.88
CA GLU A 130 -9.07 -9.57 9.29
C GLU A 130 -7.68 -10.09 9.69
N ARG A 131 -6.78 -10.30 8.72
CA ARG A 131 -5.39 -10.70 8.97
C ARG A 131 -4.51 -9.53 9.43
N PHE A 132 -5.01 -8.29 9.34
CA PHE A 132 -4.28 -7.06 9.64
C PHE A 132 -5.05 -6.20 10.63
N ASP A 133 -4.58 -6.13 11.85
CA ASP A 133 -5.19 -5.33 12.92
C ASP A 133 -4.48 -3.98 13.15
N PHE A 134 -3.32 -3.76 12.54
CA PHE A 134 -2.59 -2.49 12.57
C PHE A 134 -1.94 -2.18 11.20
N GLY A 135 -1.40 -0.98 11.07
CA GLY A 135 -0.62 -0.55 9.92
C GLY A 135 -0.30 0.93 9.95
N GLY A 136 0.43 1.39 8.94
CA GLY A 136 0.58 2.78 8.55
C GLY A 136 -0.22 3.04 7.28
N PHE A 137 -0.99 4.10 7.24
CA PHE A 137 -1.97 4.41 6.20
C PHE A 137 -1.80 5.83 5.67
N GLY A 138 -2.39 6.11 4.51
CA GLY A 138 -2.46 7.47 3.96
C GLY A 138 -3.13 8.49 4.87
N ASP A 139 -3.95 8.03 5.86
CA ASP A 139 -4.52 8.90 6.91
C ASP A 139 -3.46 9.36 7.92
N ASP A 140 -2.43 8.57 8.16
CA ASP A 140 -1.40 8.89 9.14
C ASP A 140 -0.47 9.99 8.64
N HIS A 141 -0.07 9.93 7.37
CA HIS A 141 0.78 10.93 6.74
C HIS A 141 0.76 10.84 5.22
N GLU A 142 0.91 12.00 4.54
CA GLU A 142 0.99 12.04 3.08
C GLU A 142 2.33 11.51 2.54
N LEU A 143 3.42 11.71 3.28
CA LEU A 143 4.75 11.18 2.91
C LEU A 143 4.86 9.71 3.31
N ARG A 144 5.17 8.85 2.33
CA ARG A 144 5.25 7.40 2.52
C ARG A 144 6.21 6.96 3.63
N PRO A 145 7.44 7.50 3.78
CA PRO A 145 8.31 7.13 4.90
C PRO A 145 7.68 7.34 6.28
N GLU A 146 6.89 8.41 6.46
CA GLU A 146 6.28 8.73 7.74
C GLU A 146 5.13 7.78 8.08
N LEU A 147 4.28 7.43 7.10
CA LEU A 147 3.23 6.43 7.36
C LEU A 147 3.84 5.04 7.64
N ILE A 148 4.93 4.66 6.95
CA ILE A 148 5.64 3.40 7.22
C ILE A 148 6.22 3.42 8.64
N ARG A 149 6.83 4.54 9.07
CA ARG A 149 7.29 4.72 10.46
C ARG A 149 6.15 4.53 11.46
N ARG A 150 4.97 5.10 11.22
CA ARG A 150 3.79 4.90 12.07
C ARG A 150 3.35 3.44 12.14
N GLY A 151 3.37 2.74 11.01
CA GLY A 151 3.11 1.31 10.97
C GLY A 151 4.13 0.51 11.79
N ALA A 152 5.41 0.82 11.65
CA ALA A 152 6.49 0.18 12.39
C ALA A 152 6.39 0.43 13.92
N GLU A 153 6.08 1.66 14.34
CA GLU A 153 5.84 2.02 15.74
C GLU A 153 4.69 1.19 16.36
N ARG A 154 3.56 1.07 15.64
CA ARG A 154 2.41 0.25 16.08
C ARG A 154 2.76 -1.24 16.16
N GLY A 155 3.53 -1.73 15.20
CA GLY A 155 4.02 -3.12 15.20
C GLY A 155 4.97 -3.41 16.35
N ALA A 156 5.94 -2.54 16.61
CA ALA A 156 6.86 -2.64 17.74
C ALA A 156 6.10 -2.59 19.10
N GLN A 157 5.12 -1.70 19.21
CA GLN A 157 4.25 -1.64 20.39
C GLN A 157 3.49 -2.95 20.60
N LYS A 158 2.98 -3.58 19.53
CA LYS A 158 2.30 -4.87 19.59
C LYS A 158 3.22 -6.00 20.06
N LEU A 159 4.50 -5.95 19.69
CA LEU A 159 5.53 -6.89 20.16
C LEU A 159 6.01 -6.57 21.59
N GLY A 160 5.67 -5.41 22.14
CA GLY A 160 6.12 -4.97 23.47
C GLY A 160 7.60 -4.58 23.52
N VAL A 161 8.18 -4.15 22.39
CA VAL A 161 9.59 -3.74 22.29
C VAL A 161 9.71 -2.30 21.76
N PRO A 162 10.80 -1.58 22.08
CA PRO A 162 11.12 -0.32 21.42
C PRO A 162 11.31 -0.51 19.92
N LEU A 163 10.90 0.49 19.10
CA LEU A 163 11.09 0.43 17.65
C LEU A 163 12.56 0.21 17.26
N ALA A 164 13.50 0.79 17.99
CA ALA A 164 14.95 0.64 17.73
C ALA A 164 15.47 -0.80 17.92
N GLU A 165 14.72 -1.67 18.61
CA GLU A 165 15.06 -3.08 18.82
C GLU A 165 14.26 -4.01 17.91
N ALA A 166 13.27 -3.48 17.19
CA ALA A 166 12.42 -4.24 16.30
C ALA A 166 13.04 -4.33 14.89
N ARG A 167 13.22 -5.54 14.38
CA ARG A 167 13.45 -5.73 12.95
C ARG A 167 12.18 -5.35 12.21
N VAL A 168 12.28 -4.40 11.26
CA VAL A 168 11.17 -3.96 10.42
C VAL A 168 11.45 -4.34 8.97
N VAL A 169 10.49 -4.98 8.33
CA VAL A 169 10.55 -5.36 6.91
C VAL A 169 9.34 -4.76 6.20
N VAL A 170 9.59 -4.00 5.15
CA VAL A 170 8.56 -3.43 4.26
C VAL A 170 8.47 -4.31 3.02
N ILE A 171 7.27 -4.77 2.71
CA ILE A 171 7.00 -5.59 1.53
C ILE A 171 6.22 -4.73 0.54
N GLY A 172 6.78 -4.50 -0.66
CA GLY A 172 6.19 -3.59 -1.66
C GLY A 172 6.64 -3.91 -3.08
N ASP A 173 5.97 -3.33 -4.07
CA ASP A 173 6.22 -3.57 -5.50
C ASP A 173 6.79 -2.36 -6.24
N THR A 174 7.06 -1.26 -5.53
CA THR A 174 7.57 -0.02 -6.16
C THR A 174 8.90 0.45 -5.56
N PRO A 175 9.70 1.22 -6.31
CA PRO A 175 10.89 1.91 -5.77
C PRO A 175 10.58 2.82 -4.58
N LYS A 176 9.35 3.35 -4.48
CA LYS A 176 8.93 4.19 -3.34
C LYS A 176 8.79 3.38 -2.04
N ASP A 177 8.44 2.09 -2.12
CA ASP A 177 8.43 1.19 -0.96
C ASP A 177 9.85 0.96 -0.45
N VAL A 178 10.77 0.68 -1.37
CA VAL A 178 12.19 0.50 -1.07
C VAL A 178 12.76 1.77 -0.42
N GLN A 179 12.52 2.95 -1.01
CA GLN A 179 12.96 4.24 -0.47
C GLN A 179 12.35 4.53 0.91
N ALA A 180 11.07 4.19 1.11
CA ALA A 180 10.42 4.40 2.40
C ALA A 180 11.00 3.49 3.49
N ALA A 181 11.33 2.24 3.17
CA ALA A 181 12.03 1.33 4.08
C ALA A 181 13.40 1.91 4.45
N GLN A 182 14.21 2.29 3.46
CA GLN A 182 15.54 2.88 3.66
C GLN A 182 15.49 4.13 4.54
N ALA A 183 14.51 5.02 4.32
CA ALA A 183 14.37 6.27 5.06
C ALA A 183 14.13 6.08 6.56
N ILE A 184 13.64 4.91 6.98
CA ILE A 184 13.42 4.57 8.39
C ILE A 184 14.43 3.53 8.93
N GLY A 185 15.41 3.13 8.11
CA GLY A 185 16.40 2.12 8.48
C GLY A 185 15.83 0.69 8.52
N ALA A 186 14.73 0.45 7.79
CA ALA A 186 14.10 -0.87 7.66
C ALA A 186 14.65 -1.64 6.45
N GLU A 187 14.50 -2.97 6.49
CA GLU A 187 14.72 -3.82 5.34
C GLU A 187 13.53 -3.74 4.37
N SER A 188 13.78 -4.06 3.09
CA SER A 188 12.73 -4.14 2.09
C SER A 188 12.79 -5.47 1.34
N ILE A 189 11.63 -6.11 1.21
CA ILE A 189 11.42 -7.23 0.29
C ILE A 189 10.54 -6.73 -0.84
N ALA A 190 11.16 -6.54 -1.99
CA ALA A 190 10.47 -6.05 -3.17
C ALA A 190 9.93 -7.22 -4.00
N VAL A 191 8.72 -7.06 -4.54
CA VAL A 191 8.05 -8.06 -5.38
C VAL A 191 7.67 -7.47 -6.73
N ALA A 192 8.01 -8.17 -7.80
CA ALA A 192 7.74 -7.73 -9.18
C ALA A 192 6.31 -8.09 -9.63
N THR A 193 5.35 -7.93 -8.74
CA THR A 193 3.93 -8.25 -8.97
C THR A 193 3.12 -7.05 -9.46
N GLY A 194 3.71 -5.84 -9.42
CA GLY A 194 3.18 -4.60 -9.99
C GLY A 194 3.80 -4.24 -11.34
N ASP A 195 4.09 -2.96 -11.54
CA ASP A 195 4.58 -2.43 -12.82
C ASP A 195 6.11 -2.52 -12.99
N TYR A 196 6.86 -2.82 -11.91
CA TYR A 196 8.32 -2.87 -11.90
C TYR A 196 8.84 -4.29 -11.96
N ARG A 197 10.00 -4.48 -12.61
CA ARG A 197 10.71 -5.75 -12.64
C ARG A 197 11.57 -5.92 -11.39
N ALA A 198 11.89 -7.16 -11.04
CA ALA A 198 12.76 -7.46 -9.89
C ALA A 198 14.13 -6.74 -9.99
N ASP A 199 14.71 -6.68 -11.19
CA ASP A 199 15.99 -5.97 -11.43
C ASP A 199 15.88 -4.46 -11.16
N ASP A 200 14.75 -3.83 -11.51
CA ASP A 200 14.53 -2.39 -11.27
C ASP A 200 14.42 -2.10 -9.77
N LEU A 201 13.73 -2.98 -9.05
CA LEU A 201 13.56 -2.90 -7.60
C LEU A 201 14.87 -3.17 -6.86
N TRP A 202 15.65 -4.13 -7.34
CA TRP A 202 16.99 -4.38 -6.84
C TRP A 202 17.91 -3.18 -7.06
N ALA A 203 17.87 -2.58 -8.25
CA ALA A 203 18.63 -1.37 -8.57
C ALA A 203 18.20 -0.14 -7.73
N ALA A 204 16.95 -0.10 -7.26
CA ALA A 204 16.48 0.89 -6.30
C ALA A 204 17.01 0.69 -4.88
N GLY A 205 17.72 -0.42 -4.62
CA GLY A 205 18.37 -0.75 -3.34
C GLY A 205 17.50 -1.60 -2.41
N ALA A 206 16.61 -2.42 -2.95
CA ALA A 206 15.88 -3.40 -2.14
C ALA A 206 16.85 -4.36 -1.44
N THR A 207 16.54 -4.74 -0.19
CA THR A 207 17.32 -5.76 0.55
C THR A 207 17.20 -7.11 -0.13
N HIS A 208 16.00 -7.45 -0.59
CA HIS A 208 15.72 -8.60 -1.44
C HIS A 208 14.70 -8.22 -2.51
N ALA A 209 14.80 -8.86 -3.69
CA ALA A 209 13.83 -8.68 -4.77
C ALA A 209 13.47 -10.05 -5.36
N PHE A 210 12.16 -10.31 -5.51
CA PHE A 210 11.61 -11.56 -6.03
C PHE A 210 10.54 -11.25 -7.10
N GLU A 211 10.27 -12.22 -7.98
CA GLU A 211 9.13 -12.13 -8.89
C GLU A 211 7.79 -12.08 -8.12
N ASP A 212 7.67 -12.93 -7.09
CA ASP A 212 6.59 -12.98 -6.10
C ASP A 212 7.06 -13.75 -4.86
N LEU A 213 6.26 -13.79 -3.79
CA LEU A 213 6.65 -14.45 -2.55
C LEU A 213 6.50 -15.98 -2.57
N SER A 214 6.06 -16.60 -3.67
CA SER A 214 6.10 -18.06 -3.85
C SER A 214 7.50 -18.58 -4.27
N ARG A 215 8.42 -17.66 -4.58
CA ARG A 215 9.78 -18.04 -5.01
C ARG A 215 10.59 -18.64 -3.85
N PRO A 216 11.46 -19.62 -4.15
CA PRO A 216 12.36 -20.19 -3.14
C PRO A 216 13.16 -19.10 -2.43
N GLY A 217 13.25 -19.19 -1.10
CA GLY A 217 13.97 -18.22 -0.27
C GLY A 217 13.19 -16.96 0.12
N ALA A 218 12.03 -16.68 -0.51
CA ALA A 218 11.28 -15.44 -0.23
C ALA A 218 10.70 -15.40 1.21
N ILE A 219 10.07 -16.50 1.65
CA ILE A 219 9.57 -16.62 3.03
C ILE A 219 10.73 -16.64 4.03
N GLU A 220 11.84 -17.27 3.68
CA GLU A 220 13.05 -17.33 4.53
C GLU A 220 13.64 -15.92 4.73
N ALA A 221 13.79 -15.13 3.66
CA ALA A 221 14.22 -13.73 3.72
C ALA A 221 13.26 -12.87 4.56
N LEU A 222 11.95 -13.13 4.47
CA LEU A 222 10.93 -12.42 5.26
C LEU A 222 11.15 -12.65 6.77
N LEU A 223 11.47 -13.85 7.18
CA LEU A 223 11.54 -14.24 8.60
C LEU A 223 12.91 -14.03 9.22
N ASN A 224 13.99 -14.28 8.48
CA ASN A 224 15.35 -14.39 9.04
C ASN A 224 16.31 -13.26 8.62
N GLY A 225 16.02 -12.54 7.53
CA GLY A 225 16.89 -11.50 6.99
C GLY A 225 18.07 -12.03 6.21
#